data_f48b2dbd8bf8ace04d3996c419b8ed4f
#
_entry.id   f48b2dbd8bf8ace04d3996c419b8ed4f
#
_cell.length_a   1.000
_cell.length_b   1.000
_cell.length_c   1.000
_cell.angle_alpha   90.00
_cell.angle_beta   90.00
_cell.angle_gamma   90.00
#
_symmetry.space_group_name_H-M   'P 1'
#
loop_
_entity.id
_entity.type
_entity.pdbx_description
1 polymer ?
#
loop_
_entity_poly.entity_id
_entity_poly.type
_entity_poly.pdbx_seq_one_letter_code
_entity_poly.pdbx_strand_id
1 'polypeptide(L)'
;MRRLVTAAAIVGLVTSGAQARSLTERNRAVVQDFARIFYAERDVEQAFRKYVVPDYIQHNPGIADGRQAAIDALKPMFSRPGAQFDVKRIIVDGDLAVIHLFGRGDPSTPGAAVADIYRLKDGKIVEHWDILQPMPTQSANPHPMF
;
A
#
# COMPACT_ATOMS: atom_id res chain seq x y z
N MET A 1 -51.14 -56.66 -7.75
CA MET A 1 -49.71 -56.46 -7.57
C MET A 1 -49.41 -54.97 -7.68
N ARG A 2 -49.19 -54.28 -6.54
CA ARG A 2 -48.86 -52.86 -6.50
C ARG A 2 -47.33 -52.72 -6.39
N ARG A 3 -46.69 -52.08 -7.36
CA ARG A 3 -45.26 -51.78 -7.29
C ARG A 3 -45.08 -50.48 -6.54
N LEU A 4 -44.35 -50.52 -5.41
CA LEU A 4 -43.84 -49.34 -4.72
C LEU A 4 -42.63 -48.80 -5.49
N VAL A 5 -42.71 -47.53 -5.85
CA VAL A 5 -41.56 -46.77 -6.42
C VAL A 5 -40.99 -45.95 -5.27
N THR A 6 -39.80 -46.35 -4.84
CA THR A 6 -39.06 -45.60 -3.82
C THR A 6 -38.29 -44.46 -4.49
N ALA A 7 -38.65 -43.24 -4.23
CA ALA A 7 -37.89 -42.06 -4.70
C ALA A 7 -36.71 -41.80 -3.75
N ALA A 8 -35.49 -41.94 -4.23
CA ALA A 8 -34.28 -41.57 -3.52
C ALA A 8 -34.07 -40.04 -3.67
N ALA A 9 -34.16 -39.29 -2.59
CA ALA A 9 -33.81 -37.87 -2.57
C ALA A 9 -32.29 -37.75 -2.47
N ILE A 10 -31.66 -37.21 -3.53
CA ILE A 10 -30.24 -36.84 -3.51
C ILE A 10 -30.14 -35.45 -2.84
N VAL A 11 -29.70 -35.43 -1.60
CA VAL A 11 -29.34 -34.19 -0.91
C VAL A 11 -27.95 -33.78 -1.41
N GLY A 12 -27.91 -32.81 -2.35
CA GLY A 12 -26.68 -32.21 -2.80
C GLY A 12 -26.08 -31.34 -1.69
N LEU A 13 -24.94 -31.76 -1.10
CA LEU A 13 -24.12 -30.94 -0.25
C LEU A 13 -23.51 -29.81 -1.07
N VAL A 14 -24.05 -28.60 -0.99
CA VAL A 14 -23.42 -27.40 -1.50
C VAL A 14 -22.31 -27.00 -0.51
N THR A 15 -21.10 -27.50 -0.72
CA THR A 15 -19.92 -27.00 -0.01
C THR A 15 -19.59 -25.64 -0.61
N SER A 16 -19.96 -24.55 0.06
CA SER A 16 -19.44 -23.22 -0.25
C SER A 16 -17.96 -23.17 0.15
N GLY A 17 -17.09 -23.60 -0.79
CA GLY A 17 -15.64 -23.45 -0.65
C GLY A 17 -15.32 -21.96 -0.67
N ALA A 18 -14.89 -21.41 0.47
CA ALA A 18 -14.28 -20.10 0.50
C ALA A 18 -13.07 -20.13 -0.44
N GLN A 19 -13.19 -19.50 -1.60
CA GLN A 19 -12.11 -19.44 -2.59
C GLN A 19 -10.91 -18.71 -1.97
N ALA A 20 -9.74 -19.33 -1.96
CA ALA A 20 -8.52 -18.70 -1.46
C ALA A 20 -8.26 -17.39 -2.25
N ARG A 21 -8.04 -16.29 -1.54
CA ARG A 21 -7.72 -14.99 -2.16
C ARG A 21 -6.47 -15.12 -3.03
N SER A 22 -6.48 -14.48 -4.19
CA SER A 22 -5.29 -14.37 -5.06
C SER A 22 -4.15 -13.63 -4.34
N LEU A 23 -2.91 -13.78 -4.85
CA LEU A 23 -1.76 -13.05 -4.32
C LEU A 23 -2.01 -11.53 -4.36
N THR A 24 -2.49 -11.02 -5.50
CA THR A 24 -2.85 -9.61 -5.70
C THR A 24 -3.87 -9.13 -4.67
N GLU A 25 -4.93 -9.89 -4.38
CA GLU A 25 -5.94 -9.49 -3.38
C GLU A 25 -5.39 -9.46 -1.96
N ARG A 26 -4.55 -10.44 -1.59
CA ARG A 26 -3.89 -10.45 -0.28
C ARG A 26 -2.95 -9.26 -0.12
N ASN A 27 -2.10 -9.01 -1.11
CA ASN A 27 -1.15 -7.90 -1.10
C ASN A 27 -1.87 -6.54 -1.16
N ARG A 28 -2.97 -6.44 -1.90
CA ARG A 28 -3.81 -5.23 -1.90
C ARG A 28 -4.33 -4.88 -0.51
N ALA A 29 -4.82 -5.85 0.25
CA ALA A 29 -5.28 -5.60 1.62
C ALA A 29 -4.15 -5.13 2.54
N VAL A 30 -2.95 -5.71 2.41
CA VAL A 30 -1.74 -5.28 3.15
C VAL A 30 -1.38 -3.83 2.81
N VAL A 31 -1.29 -3.51 1.50
CA VAL A 31 -0.89 -2.17 1.04
C VAL A 31 -1.92 -1.11 1.42
N GLN A 32 -3.21 -1.42 1.36
CA GLN A 32 -4.27 -0.50 1.77
C GLN A 32 -4.19 -0.16 3.27
N ASP A 33 -3.98 -1.15 4.13
CA ASP A 33 -3.85 -0.91 5.57
C ASP A 33 -2.52 -0.22 5.92
N PHE A 34 -1.41 -0.60 5.24
CA PHE A 34 -0.15 0.13 5.33
C PHE A 34 -0.32 1.60 4.96
N ALA A 35 -0.95 1.89 3.82
CA ALA A 35 -1.15 3.25 3.35
C ALA A 35 -2.02 4.09 4.31
N ARG A 36 -3.05 3.48 4.90
CA ARG A 36 -3.89 4.13 5.91
C ARG A 36 -3.08 4.55 7.13
N ILE A 37 -2.28 3.64 7.69
CA ILE A 37 -1.48 3.92 8.90
C ILE A 37 -0.35 4.90 8.57
N PHE A 38 0.36 4.68 7.45
CA PHE A 38 1.55 5.44 7.09
C PHE A 38 1.23 6.85 6.63
N TYR A 39 0.31 7.01 5.65
CA TYR A 39 0.05 8.33 5.06
C TYR A 39 -1.10 9.06 5.73
N ALA A 40 -2.24 8.41 6.01
CA ALA A 40 -3.40 9.10 6.55
C ALA A 40 -3.29 9.34 8.06
N GLU A 41 -2.87 8.35 8.83
CA GLU A 41 -2.65 8.48 10.28
C GLU A 41 -1.27 9.07 10.60
N ARG A 42 -0.32 9.00 9.65
CA ARG A 42 1.06 9.48 9.77
C ARG A 42 1.83 8.76 10.89
N ASP A 43 1.42 7.55 11.25
CA ASP A 43 2.12 6.71 12.21
C ASP A 43 3.16 5.84 11.49
N VAL A 44 4.31 6.45 11.21
CA VAL A 44 5.45 5.80 10.52
C VAL A 44 5.90 4.56 11.27
N GLU A 45 6.03 4.66 12.60
CA GLU A 45 6.56 3.57 13.41
C GLU A 45 5.63 2.35 13.40
N GLN A 46 4.32 2.56 13.60
CA GLN A 46 3.35 1.49 13.57
C GLN A 46 3.29 0.83 12.20
N ALA A 47 3.22 1.62 11.12
CA ALA A 47 3.16 1.11 9.75
C ALA A 47 4.36 0.23 9.41
N PHE A 48 5.56 0.73 9.69
CA PHE A 48 6.81 0.03 9.37
C PHE A 48 7.02 -1.21 10.23
N ARG A 49 6.78 -1.15 11.56
CA ARG A 49 6.90 -2.33 12.43
C ARG A 49 5.89 -3.42 12.06
N LYS A 50 4.70 -3.05 11.63
CA LYS A 50 3.65 -3.99 11.25
C LYS A 50 3.89 -4.65 9.90
N TYR A 51 4.37 -3.90 8.90
CA TYR A 51 4.36 -4.34 7.50
C TYR A 51 5.74 -4.47 6.85
N VAL A 52 6.78 -3.82 7.35
CA VAL A 52 8.11 -3.80 6.71
C VAL A 52 9.06 -4.76 7.41
N VAL A 53 9.83 -5.54 6.65
CA VAL A 53 10.83 -6.46 7.19
C VAL A 53 12.03 -5.71 7.80
N PRO A 54 12.77 -6.31 8.76
CA PRO A 54 13.94 -5.66 9.37
C PRO A 54 15.05 -5.29 8.36
N ASP A 55 15.29 -6.16 7.38
CA ASP A 55 16.31 -6.07 6.32
C ASP A 55 15.77 -5.43 5.03
N TYR A 56 14.82 -4.51 5.17
CA TYR A 56 14.20 -3.75 4.11
C TYR A 56 15.19 -3.04 3.19
N ILE A 57 15.05 -3.23 1.88
CA ILE A 57 15.90 -2.63 0.85
C ILE A 57 15.31 -1.28 0.43
N GLN A 58 16.13 -0.23 0.51
CA GLN A 58 15.72 1.13 0.20
C GLN A 58 16.46 1.66 -1.03
N HIS A 59 15.72 2.11 -2.05
CA HIS A 59 16.30 2.71 -3.24
C HIS A 59 16.24 4.24 -3.28
N ASN A 60 15.60 4.89 -2.30
CA ASN A 60 15.73 6.33 -2.15
C ASN A 60 17.16 6.67 -1.71
N PRO A 61 17.94 7.46 -2.48
CA PRO A 61 19.37 7.71 -2.18
C PRO A 61 19.57 8.52 -0.88
N GLY A 62 18.53 9.11 -0.34
CA GLY A 62 18.58 9.89 0.91
C GLY A 62 18.34 9.07 2.19
N ILE A 63 18.03 7.76 2.07
CA ILE A 63 17.66 6.91 3.21
C ILE A 63 18.46 5.60 3.13
N ALA A 64 19.10 5.22 4.23
CA ALA A 64 19.85 3.97 4.29
C ALA A 64 18.92 2.73 4.33
N ASP A 65 19.45 1.56 3.97
CA ASP A 65 18.78 0.27 4.09
C ASP A 65 18.39 -0.03 5.55
N GLY A 66 17.34 -0.83 5.66
CA GLY A 66 16.80 -1.31 6.93
C GLY A 66 15.60 -0.53 7.43
N ARG A 67 14.66 -1.27 8.02
CA ARG A 67 13.41 -0.72 8.56
C ARG A 67 13.65 0.41 9.57
N GLN A 68 14.63 0.27 10.46
CA GLN A 68 14.88 1.28 11.49
C GLN A 68 15.39 2.58 10.89
N ALA A 69 16.32 2.51 9.91
CA ALA A 69 16.82 3.69 9.20
C ALA A 69 15.68 4.45 8.48
N ALA A 70 14.76 3.73 7.86
CA ALA A 70 13.58 4.33 7.25
C ALA A 70 12.66 5.01 8.27
N ILE A 71 12.41 4.38 9.43
CA ILE A 71 11.63 5.00 10.52
C ILE A 71 12.29 6.29 11.00
N ASP A 72 13.60 6.26 11.27
CA ASP A 72 14.35 7.41 11.81
C ASP A 72 14.37 8.59 10.82
N ALA A 73 14.46 8.30 9.52
CA ALA A 73 14.43 9.32 8.47
C ALA A 73 13.02 9.92 8.24
N LEU A 74 11.99 9.08 8.22
CA LEU A 74 10.63 9.50 7.81
C LEU A 74 9.79 10.05 8.96
N LYS A 75 9.93 9.50 10.17
CA LYS A 75 9.11 9.90 11.33
C LYS A 75 9.14 11.41 11.62
N PRO A 76 10.32 12.11 11.61
CA PRO A 76 10.36 13.56 11.82
C PRO A 76 9.60 14.35 10.76
N MET A 77 9.68 13.92 9.49
CA MET A 77 9.00 14.57 8.37
C MET A 77 7.48 14.38 8.47
N PHE A 78 7.01 13.17 8.73
CA PHE A 78 5.58 12.85 8.83
C PHE A 78 4.93 13.46 10.07
N SER A 79 5.68 13.64 11.17
CA SER A 79 5.18 14.23 12.42
C SER A 79 5.15 15.78 12.38
N ARG A 80 5.72 16.42 11.35
CA ARG A 80 5.78 17.88 11.27
C ARG A 80 4.38 18.48 11.19
N PRO A 81 4.05 19.54 11.99
CA PRO A 81 2.80 20.28 11.85
C PRO A 81 2.63 20.81 10.42
N GLY A 82 1.47 20.58 9.81
CA GLY A 82 1.18 21.00 8.44
C GLY A 82 1.73 20.08 7.33
N ALA A 83 2.44 18.99 7.67
CA ALA A 83 2.76 17.95 6.71
C ALA A 83 1.48 17.30 6.16
N GLN A 84 1.46 16.99 4.87
CA GLN A 84 0.30 16.47 4.16
C GLN A 84 0.70 15.33 3.22
N PHE A 85 -0.06 14.24 3.24
CA PHE A 85 0.18 13.06 2.40
C PHE A 85 -1.17 12.50 1.94
N ASP A 86 -1.60 12.89 0.73
CA ASP A 86 -2.92 12.55 0.18
C ASP A 86 -2.81 11.43 -0.85
N VAL A 87 -3.11 10.20 -0.46
CA VAL A 87 -3.14 9.06 -1.37
C VAL A 87 -4.27 9.22 -2.38
N LYS A 88 -3.93 9.17 -3.66
CA LYS A 88 -4.86 9.28 -4.79
C LYS A 88 -5.20 7.94 -5.42
N ARG A 89 -4.22 7.04 -5.54
CA ARG A 89 -4.39 5.71 -6.17
C ARG A 89 -3.50 4.68 -5.50
N ILE A 90 -3.99 3.46 -5.43
CA ILE A 90 -3.22 2.28 -5.07
C ILE A 90 -3.42 1.24 -6.16
N ILE A 91 -2.34 0.84 -6.82
CA ILE A 91 -2.31 -0.18 -7.86
C ILE A 91 -1.50 -1.34 -7.32
N VAL A 92 -2.03 -2.56 -7.41
CA VAL A 92 -1.33 -3.77 -6.95
C VAL A 92 -1.46 -4.84 -8.01
N ASP A 93 -0.35 -5.39 -8.42
CA ASP A 93 -0.25 -6.53 -9.32
C ASP A 93 0.81 -7.52 -8.84
N GLY A 94 0.38 -8.74 -8.53
CA GLY A 94 1.25 -9.76 -7.94
C GLY A 94 1.92 -9.30 -6.66
N ASP A 95 3.24 -9.21 -6.69
CA ASP A 95 4.11 -8.80 -5.57
C ASP A 95 4.49 -7.31 -5.60
N LEU A 96 4.05 -6.55 -6.60
CA LEU A 96 4.33 -5.12 -6.72
C LEU A 96 3.10 -4.26 -6.39
N ALA A 97 3.35 -3.13 -5.76
CA ALA A 97 2.35 -2.11 -5.50
C ALA A 97 2.89 -0.72 -5.84
N VAL A 98 2.01 0.14 -6.36
CA VAL A 98 2.28 1.57 -6.56
C VAL A 98 1.27 2.37 -5.76
N ILE A 99 1.75 3.30 -4.93
CA ILE A 99 0.93 4.30 -4.25
C ILE A 99 1.25 5.66 -4.86
N HIS A 100 0.29 6.22 -5.57
CA HIS A 100 0.40 7.56 -6.15
C HIS A 100 -0.29 8.57 -5.23
N LEU A 101 0.44 9.59 -4.80
CA LEU A 101 -0.01 10.54 -3.81
C LEU A 101 0.51 11.96 -4.05
N PHE A 102 -0.13 12.94 -3.43
CA PHE A 102 0.49 14.23 -3.12
C PHE A 102 1.26 14.10 -1.80
N GLY A 103 2.52 14.51 -1.78
CA GLY A 103 3.37 14.54 -0.60
C GLY A 103 3.94 15.91 -0.33
N ARG A 104 3.81 16.39 0.92
CA ARG A 104 4.39 17.65 1.40
C ARG A 104 4.83 17.48 2.85
N GLY A 105 6.06 17.05 3.04
CA GLY A 105 6.65 16.87 4.37
C GLY A 105 7.07 18.18 5.03
N ASP A 106 7.36 19.22 4.23
CA ASP A 106 7.64 20.57 4.68
C ASP A 106 6.54 21.53 4.19
N PRO A 107 5.71 22.11 5.09
CA PRO A 107 4.62 23.01 4.71
C PRO A 107 5.09 24.31 4.05
N SER A 108 6.38 24.66 4.12
CA SER A 108 6.95 25.83 3.42
C SER A 108 7.20 25.57 1.93
N THR A 109 7.09 24.31 1.47
CA THR A 109 7.29 23.91 0.06
C THR A 109 5.95 23.68 -0.65
N PRO A 110 5.93 23.72 -2.01
CA PRO A 110 4.74 23.37 -2.77
C PRO A 110 4.36 21.90 -2.65
N GLY A 111 5.28 21.01 -2.22
CA GLY A 111 5.11 19.56 -2.24
C GLY A 111 5.47 18.91 -3.58
N ALA A 112 5.10 17.67 -3.76
CA ALA A 112 5.40 16.87 -4.94
C ALA A 112 4.27 15.88 -5.26
N ALA A 113 4.14 15.51 -6.53
CA ALA A 113 3.52 14.26 -6.92
C ALA A 113 4.52 13.14 -6.69
N VAL A 114 4.09 12.10 -6.00
CA VAL A 114 4.95 10.98 -5.58
C VAL A 114 4.37 9.67 -6.08
N ALA A 115 5.23 8.80 -6.61
CA ALA A 115 4.91 7.42 -6.88
C ALA A 115 5.84 6.54 -6.04
N ASP A 116 5.33 6.04 -4.91
CA ASP A 116 6.01 5.06 -4.07
C ASP A 116 5.72 3.66 -4.61
N ILE A 117 6.78 2.91 -4.89
CA ILE A 117 6.71 1.54 -5.42
C ILE A 117 7.23 0.59 -4.34
N TYR A 118 6.46 -0.43 -4.03
CA TYR A 118 6.77 -1.42 -3.02
C TYR A 118 6.79 -2.82 -3.59
N ARG A 119 7.77 -3.63 -3.19
CA ARG A 119 7.73 -5.08 -3.38
C ARG A 119 7.28 -5.76 -2.10
N LEU A 120 6.40 -6.75 -2.25
CA LEU A 120 5.88 -7.55 -1.15
C LEU A 120 6.33 -9.00 -1.28
N LYS A 121 6.64 -9.61 -0.14
CA LYS A 121 6.89 -11.04 0.00
C LYS A 121 6.22 -11.52 1.28
N ASP A 122 5.43 -12.59 1.20
CA ASP A 122 4.74 -13.20 2.33
C ASP A 122 3.94 -12.20 3.20
N GLY A 123 3.25 -11.25 2.52
CA GLY A 123 2.44 -10.22 3.19
C GLY A 123 3.24 -9.12 3.90
N LYS A 124 4.55 -9.00 3.59
CA LYS A 124 5.42 -7.95 4.11
C LYS A 124 6.06 -7.16 2.97
N ILE A 125 6.32 -5.89 3.22
CA ILE A 125 7.10 -5.02 2.33
C ILE A 125 8.58 -5.32 2.57
N VAL A 126 9.28 -5.67 1.47
CA VAL A 126 10.69 -6.06 1.50
C VAL A 126 11.59 -5.05 0.79
N GLU A 127 11.02 -4.18 -0.08
CA GLU A 127 11.78 -3.30 -0.94
C GLU A 127 10.95 -2.10 -1.38
N HIS A 128 11.59 -0.95 -1.61
CA HIS A 128 10.93 0.30 -1.97
C HIS A 128 11.76 1.15 -2.93
N TRP A 129 11.07 1.75 -3.89
CA TRP A 129 11.54 2.84 -4.77
C TRP A 129 10.57 4.00 -4.67
N ASP A 130 11.05 5.21 -4.92
CA ASP A 130 10.18 6.38 -5.08
C ASP A 130 10.55 7.22 -6.30
N ILE A 131 9.56 7.87 -6.86
CA ILE A 131 9.71 8.87 -7.92
C ILE A 131 8.97 10.10 -7.46
N LEU A 132 9.70 11.22 -7.33
CA LEU A 132 9.13 12.49 -6.90
C LEU A 132 9.22 13.51 -8.01
N GLN A 133 8.08 14.15 -8.34
CA GLN A 133 8.05 15.30 -9.23
C GLN A 133 7.56 16.52 -8.44
N PRO A 134 8.44 17.51 -8.20
CA PRO A 134 8.05 18.74 -7.50
C PRO A 134 6.86 19.43 -8.17
N MET A 135 5.95 20.00 -7.36
CA MET A 135 4.85 20.79 -7.87
C MET A 135 5.37 22.02 -8.60
N PRO A 136 4.99 22.27 -9.87
CA PRO A 136 5.44 23.41 -10.62
C PRO A 136 4.72 24.68 -10.15
N THR A 137 5.36 25.84 -10.32
CA THR A 137 4.74 27.15 -10.08
C THR A 137 3.84 27.58 -11.23
N GLN A 138 4.02 26.99 -12.42
CA GLN A 138 3.21 27.22 -13.62
C GLN A 138 2.98 25.88 -14.34
N SER A 139 1.82 25.73 -14.95
CA SER A 139 1.47 24.56 -15.74
C SER A 139 1.00 24.96 -17.14
N ALA A 140 1.39 24.20 -18.16
CA ALA A 140 0.94 24.38 -19.54
C ALA A 140 -0.50 23.91 -19.76
N ASN A 141 -1.11 23.21 -18.80
CA ASN A 141 -2.48 22.72 -18.85
C ASN A 141 -3.16 22.84 -17.48
N PRO A 142 -4.51 22.80 -17.40
CA PRO A 142 -5.24 23.00 -16.15
C PRO A 142 -5.42 21.71 -15.31
N HIS A 143 -4.80 20.60 -15.71
CA HIS A 143 -5.01 19.31 -15.05
C HIS A 143 -4.08 19.14 -13.85
N PRO A 144 -4.56 18.51 -12.73
CA PRO A 144 -3.69 18.18 -11.61
C PRO A 144 -2.71 17.06 -11.99
N MET A 145 -1.59 17.00 -11.28
CA MET A 145 -0.56 15.97 -11.50
C MET A 145 -0.93 14.60 -10.90
N PHE A 146 -2.07 14.50 -10.20
CA PHE A 146 -2.52 13.28 -9.49
C PHE A 146 -4.04 13.17 -9.40
#